data_5afd9a2ffad196eb94e09499182022a4
#
_entry.id   5afd9a2ffad196eb94e09499182022a4
#
_cell.length_a   1.000
_cell.length_b   1.000
_cell.length_c   1.000
_cell.angle_alpha   90.00
_cell.angle_beta   90.00
_cell.angle_gamma   90.00
#
_symmetry.space_group_name_H-M   'P 1'
#
loop_
_entity.id
_entity.type
_entity.pdbx_description
1 polymer ?
#
loop_
_entity_poly.entity_id
_entity_poly.type
_entity_poly.pdbx_seq_one_letter_code
_entity_poly.pdbx_strand_id
1 'polypeptide(L)'
;MHASLVPTASDLAGLLGYVLGNPYLFVSSSTVMTTGLVLGAVAVSMVPRSAPVMRVVGPPLAMLLVYFGAGSMVLATEIFVRFHDSIPDATETQFVSGVGHFLEAAAGIAVLTPHVRARSRLTWIVANAVAVGYWAAHVVVLTPPWFAFQGQLEVIRAAALGALAAGALVSAFFWRTAPRRR
;
A
#
# COMPACT_ATOMS: atom_id res chain seq x y z
N MET A 1 18.50 -40.66 -5.87
CA MET A 1 18.29 -39.61 -4.87
C MET A 1 17.22 -38.67 -5.43
N HIS A 2 15.98 -38.78 -4.97
CA HIS A 2 14.91 -37.85 -5.33
C HIS A 2 15.04 -36.66 -4.40
N ALA A 3 15.53 -35.53 -4.95
CA ALA A 3 15.42 -34.28 -4.25
C ALA A 3 13.92 -33.98 -4.03
N SER A 4 13.50 -33.76 -2.79
CA SER A 4 12.11 -33.42 -2.50
C SER A 4 11.81 -32.07 -3.18
N LEU A 5 10.83 -32.04 -4.05
CA LEU A 5 10.34 -30.83 -4.72
C LEU A 5 9.60 -29.87 -3.76
N VAL A 6 9.50 -30.23 -2.49
CA VAL A 6 8.85 -29.39 -1.48
C VAL A 6 9.93 -28.55 -0.79
N PRO A 7 9.90 -27.20 -0.90
CA PRO A 7 10.84 -26.34 -0.23
C PRO A 7 10.80 -26.55 1.29
N THR A 8 11.96 -26.65 1.89
CA THR A 8 12.08 -26.74 3.35
C THR A 8 11.87 -25.38 4.01
N ALA A 9 11.65 -25.36 5.32
CA ALA A 9 11.52 -24.09 6.06
C ALA A 9 12.78 -23.23 5.95
N SER A 10 13.98 -23.84 5.82
CA SER A 10 15.24 -23.14 5.59
C SER A 10 15.32 -22.52 4.20
N ASP A 11 14.76 -23.18 3.17
CA ASP A 11 14.73 -22.64 1.81
C ASP A 11 13.79 -21.45 1.72
N LEU A 12 12.64 -21.54 2.41
CA LEU A 12 11.70 -20.41 2.52
C LEU A 12 12.30 -19.25 3.30
N ALA A 13 13.01 -19.51 4.41
CA ALA A 13 13.70 -18.47 5.17
C ALA A 13 14.82 -17.82 4.36
N GLY A 14 15.58 -18.62 3.59
CA GLY A 14 16.62 -18.11 2.69
C GLY A 14 16.04 -17.27 1.56
N LEU A 15 14.93 -17.69 0.94
CA LEU A 15 14.22 -16.93 -0.07
C LEU A 15 13.67 -15.61 0.51
N LEU A 16 13.07 -15.67 1.71
CA LEU A 16 12.56 -14.50 2.41
C LEU A 16 13.69 -13.49 2.71
N GLY A 17 14.83 -14.00 3.20
CA GLY A 17 16.03 -13.20 3.44
C GLY A 17 16.57 -12.54 2.17
N TYR A 18 16.57 -13.27 1.05
CA TYR A 18 16.96 -12.73 -0.25
C TYR A 18 16.01 -11.64 -0.74
N VAL A 19 14.70 -11.88 -0.68
CA VAL A 19 13.66 -10.90 -1.04
C VAL A 19 13.74 -9.67 -0.16
N LEU A 20 13.86 -9.85 1.15
CA LEU A 20 13.98 -8.76 2.11
C LEU A 20 15.31 -8.00 1.99
N GLY A 21 16.37 -8.67 1.49
CA GLY A 21 17.70 -8.09 1.28
C GLY A 21 17.87 -7.32 -0.03
N ASN A 22 16.86 -7.31 -0.92
CA ASN A 22 17.02 -6.72 -2.24
C ASN A 22 16.03 -5.54 -2.45
N PRO A 23 16.52 -4.27 -2.50
CA PRO A 23 15.67 -3.10 -2.67
C PRO A 23 14.87 -3.09 -3.97
N TYR A 24 15.39 -3.69 -5.03
CA TYR A 24 14.66 -3.82 -6.30
C TYR A 24 13.44 -4.74 -6.18
N LEU A 25 13.50 -5.75 -5.31
CA LEU A 25 12.37 -6.62 -5.03
C LEU A 25 11.30 -5.91 -4.17
N PHE A 26 11.69 -4.95 -3.33
CA PHE A 26 10.73 -4.10 -2.62
C PHE A 26 9.90 -3.28 -3.61
N VAL A 27 10.54 -2.61 -4.57
CA VAL A 27 9.85 -1.83 -5.61
C VAL A 27 8.95 -2.74 -6.46
N SER A 28 9.45 -3.91 -6.88
CA SER A 28 8.64 -4.84 -7.66
C SER A 28 7.48 -5.45 -6.87
N SER A 29 7.67 -5.74 -5.58
CA SER A 29 6.58 -6.21 -4.71
C SER A 29 5.51 -5.15 -4.50
N SER A 30 5.90 -3.88 -4.33
CA SER A 30 4.97 -2.75 -4.25
C SER A 30 4.19 -2.58 -5.54
N THR A 31 4.83 -2.77 -6.71
CA THR A 31 4.16 -2.75 -8.01
C THR A 31 3.11 -3.86 -8.11
N VAL A 32 3.48 -5.09 -7.81
CA VAL A 32 2.56 -6.23 -7.84
C VAL A 32 1.39 -6.01 -6.88
N MET A 33 1.66 -5.51 -5.67
CA MET A 33 0.62 -5.24 -4.68
C MET A 33 -0.32 -4.12 -5.13
N THR A 34 0.21 -2.99 -5.61
CA THR A 34 -0.61 -1.86 -6.05
C THR A 34 -1.46 -2.25 -7.26
N THR A 35 -0.86 -2.91 -8.26
CA THR A 35 -1.58 -3.42 -9.43
C THR A 35 -2.66 -4.42 -9.01
N GLY A 36 -2.37 -5.34 -8.10
CA GLY A 36 -3.35 -6.29 -7.56
C GLY A 36 -4.52 -5.60 -6.86
N LEU A 37 -4.25 -4.56 -6.06
CA LEU A 37 -5.30 -3.77 -5.40
C LEU A 37 -6.15 -3.00 -6.41
N VAL A 38 -5.55 -2.45 -7.47
CA VAL A 38 -6.28 -1.75 -8.55
C VAL A 38 -7.17 -2.72 -9.31
N LEU A 39 -6.65 -3.88 -9.69
CA LEU A 39 -7.46 -4.93 -10.34
C LEU A 39 -8.61 -5.40 -9.43
N GLY A 40 -8.34 -5.55 -8.14
CA GLY A 40 -9.35 -5.83 -7.13
C GLY A 40 -10.42 -4.73 -7.06
N ALA A 41 -10.02 -3.45 -7.10
CA ALA A 41 -10.95 -2.33 -7.12
C ALA A 41 -11.84 -2.32 -8.36
N VAL A 42 -11.26 -2.60 -9.54
CA VAL A 42 -12.02 -2.75 -10.79
C VAL A 42 -13.01 -3.91 -10.67
N ALA A 43 -12.56 -5.08 -10.24
CA ALA A 43 -13.43 -6.25 -10.09
C ALA A 43 -14.58 -5.99 -9.12
N VAL A 44 -14.30 -5.39 -7.96
CA VAL A 44 -15.32 -5.02 -6.97
C VAL A 44 -16.28 -3.96 -7.52
N SER A 45 -15.80 -2.99 -8.31
CA SER A 45 -16.64 -1.95 -8.91
C SER A 45 -17.65 -2.50 -9.93
N MET A 46 -17.38 -3.66 -10.52
CA MET A 46 -18.28 -4.36 -11.43
C MET A 46 -19.44 -5.06 -10.71
N VAL A 47 -19.33 -5.24 -9.39
CA VAL A 47 -20.38 -5.86 -8.58
C VAL A 47 -21.51 -4.84 -8.30
N PRO A 48 -22.80 -5.26 -8.31
CA PRO A 48 -23.90 -4.36 -7.99
C PRO A 48 -23.73 -3.67 -6.64
N ARG A 49 -24.03 -2.36 -6.57
CA ARG A 49 -23.86 -1.55 -5.35
C ARG A 49 -24.64 -2.07 -4.13
N SER A 50 -25.71 -2.81 -4.37
CA SER A 50 -26.54 -3.43 -3.34
C SER A 50 -25.94 -4.71 -2.76
N ALA A 51 -24.96 -5.31 -3.43
CA ALA A 51 -24.39 -6.59 -3.02
C ALA A 51 -23.70 -6.47 -1.64
N PRO A 52 -23.87 -7.47 -0.76
CA PRO A 52 -23.24 -7.47 0.58
C PRO A 52 -21.73 -7.33 0.54
N VAL A 53 -21.08 -7.93 -0.47
CA VAL A 53 -19.63 -7.87 -0.65
C VAL A 53 -19.09 -6.43 -0.74
N MET A 54 -19.83 -5.53 -1.37
CA MET A 54 -19.46 -4.11 -1.47
C MET A 54 -19.39 -3.41 -0.11
N ARG A 55 -20.17 -3.89 0.87
CA ARG A 55 -20.16 -3.32 2.23
C ARG A 55 -18.97 -3.76 3.05
N VAL A 56 -18.47 -4.96 2.76
CA VAL A 56 -17.38 -5.59 3.53
C VAL A 56 -16.03 -5.32 2.89
N VAL A 57 -15.92 -5.48 1.58
CA VAL A 57 -14.64 -5.43 0.86
C VAL A 57 -14.32 -4.02 0.34
N GLY A 58 -15.32 -3.26 -0.07
CA GLY A 58 -15.12 -1.96 -0.69
C GLY A 58 -14.35 -0.97 0.21
N PRO A 59 -14.78 -0.70 1.45
CA PRO A 59 -14.10 0.27 2.33
C PRO A 59 -12.65 -0.09 2.64
N PRO A 60 -12.30 -1.31 3.09
CA PRO A 60 -10.91 -1.66 3.35
C PRO A 60 -10.05 -1.63 2.09
N LEU A 61 -10.57 -2.03 0.94
CA LEU A 61 -9.85 -1.96 -0.32
C LEU A 61 -9.54 -0.51 -0.72
N ALA A 62 -10.51 0.41 -0.57
CA ALA A 62 -10.29 1.84 -0.82
C ALA A 62 -9.20 2.40 0.11
N MET A 63 -9.23 2.05 1.39
CA MET A 63 -8.22 2.49 2.34
C MET A 63 -6.84 1.90 2.04
N LEU A 64 -6.75 0.63 1.69
CA LEU A 64 -5.49 0.00 1.26
C LEU A 64 -4.86 0.73 0.08
N LEU A 65 -5.65 1.08 -0.95
CA LEU A 65 -5.18 1.87 -2.09
C LEU A 65 -4.63 3.23 -1.64
N VAL A 66 -5.31 3.91 -0.71
CA VAL A 66 -4.84 5.20 -0.18
C VAL A 66 -3.49 5.06 0.51
N TYR A 67 -3.36 4.09 1.42
CA TYR A 67 -2.13 3.90 2.20
C TYR A 67 -0.96 3.47 1.31
N PHE A 68 -1.18 2.56 0.37
CA PHE A 68 -0.14 2.13 -0.55
C PHE A 68 0.27 3.25 -1.52
N GLY A 69 -0.68 3.95 -2.12
CA GLY A 69 -0.38 5.03 -3.05
C GLY A 69 0.35 6.19 -2.37
N ALA A 70 -0.19 6.68 -1.25
CA ALA A 70 0.41 7.79 -0.52
C ALA A 70 1.76 7.39 0.10
N GLY A 71 1.86 6.21 0.70
CA GLY A 71 3.10 5.71 1.29
C GLY A 71 4.20 5.54 0.27
N SER A 72 3.88 4.97 -0.90
CA SER A 72 4.85 4.80 -2.00
C SER A 72 5.33 6.15 -2.53
N MET A 73 4.45 7.12 -2.69
CA MET A 73 4.81 8.46 -3.15
C MET A 73 5.70 9.20 -2.16
N VAL A 74 5.34 9.19 -0.87
CA VAL A 74 6.14 9.84 0.18
C VAL A 74 7.51 9.19 0.31
N LEU A 75 7.56 7.85 0.31
CA LEU A 75 8.81 7.10 0.38
C LEU A 75 9.73 7.42 -0.81
N ALA A 76 9.19 7.41 -2.03
CA ALA A 76 9.94 7.72 -3.23
C ALA A 76 10.46 9.16 -3.23
N THR A 77 9.64 10.11 -2.79
CA THR A 77 10.03 11.52 -2.68
C THR A 77 11.15 11.72 -1.65
N GLU A 78 11.03 11.09 -0.48
CA GLU A 78 12.05 11.18 0.56
C GLU A 78 13.38 10.54 0.11
N ILE A 79 13.33 9.39 -0.56
CA ILE A 79 14.52 8.76 -1.11
C ILE A 79 15.17 9.67 -2.16
N PHE A 80 14.39 10.22 -3.08
CA PHE A 80 14.88 11.12 -4.11
C PHE A 80 15.56 12.34 -3.50
N VAL A 81 14.92 13.03 -2.58
CA VAL A 81 15.46 14.26 -1.97
C VAL A 81 16.74 13.98 -1.19
N ARG A 82 16.84 12.85 -0.50
CA ARG A 82 17.99 12.59 0.37
C ARG A 82 19.18 11.91 -0.32
N PHE A 83 18.93 11.14 -1.36
CA PHE A 83 19.96 10.27 -1.95
C PHE A 83 20.22 10.54 -3.44
N HIS A 84 19.54 11.50 -4.06
CA HIS A 84 19.69 11.82 -5.48
C HIS A 84 21.15 12.11 -5.87
N ASP A 85 21.84 12.95 -5.08
CA ASP A 85 23.23 13.32 -5.36
C ASP A 85 24.22 12.14 -5.21
N SER A 86 23.83 11.13 -4.44
CA SER A 86 24.65 9.95 -4.19
C SER A 86 24.43 8.80 -5.17
N ILE A 87 23.17 8.60 -5.58
CA ILE A 87 22.74 7.50 -6.45
C ILE A 87 21.64 8.00 -7.40
N PRO A 88 21.96 8.90 -8.37
CA PRO A 88 20.95 9.58 -9.18
C PRO A 88 20.00 8.63 -9.91
N ASP A 89 20.54 7.70 -10.70
CA ASP A 89 19.76 6.80 -11.55
C ASP A 89 18.78 5.92 -10.75
N ALA A 90 19.23 5.43 -9.57
CA ALA A 90 18.41 4.59 -8.71
C ALA A 90 17.28 5.39 -8.04
N THR A 91 17.57 6.63 -7.63
CA THR A 91 16.57 7.51 -7.00
C THR A 91 15.55 8.02 -8.00
N GLU A 92 15.97 8.34 -9.22
CA GLU A 92 15.05 8.71 -10.30
C GLU A 92 14.09 7.56 -10.64
N THR A 93 14.62 6.34 -10.79
CA THR A 93 13.80 5.16 -11.04
C THR A 93 12.80 4.91 -9.91
N GLN A 94 13.21 5.06 -8.66
CA GLN A 94 12.33 4.89 -7.50
C GLN A 94 11.27 5.99 -7.42
N PHE A 95 11.64 7.24 -7.75
CA PHE A 95 10.70 8.34 -7.78
C PHE A 95 9.63 8.13 -8.84
N VAL A 96 10.02 7.79 -10.07
CA VAL A 96 9.08 7.49 -11.17
C VAL A 96 8.17 6.32 -10.80
N SER A 97 8.71 5.27 -10.18
CA SER A 97 7.93 4.14 -9.69
C SER A 97 6.93 4.55 -8.61
N GLY A 98 7.34 5.37 -7.65
CA GLY A 98 6.47 5.89 -6.59
C GLY A 98 5.32 6.75 -7.13
N VAL A 99 5.59 7.61 -8.12
CA VAL A 99 4.57 8.36 -8.87
C VAL A 99 3.62 7.42 -9.58
N GLY A 100 4.14 6.38 -10.24
CA GLY A 100 3.34 5.37 -10.91
C GLY A 100 2.37 4.67 -9.95
N HIS A 101 2.84 4.21 -8.80
CA HIS A 101 2.00 3.57 -7.78
C HIS A 101 0.94 4.51 -7.21
N PHE A 102 1.29 5.78 -7.01
CA PHE A 102 0.32 6.78 -6.58
C PHE A 102 -0.79 6.99 -7.61
N LEU A 103 -0.44 7.11 -8.90
CA LEU A 103 -1.41 7.26 -9.98
C LEU A 103 -2.30 6.02 -10.16
N GLU A 104 -1.72 4.82 -10.07
CA GLU A 104 -2.48 3.57 -10.09
C GLU A 104 -3.48 3.51 -8.93
N ALA A 105 -3.03 3.81 -7.71
CA ALA A 105 -3.88 3.84 -6.55
C ALA A 105 -5.00 4.87 -6.68
N ALA A 106 -4.70 6.07 -7.18
CA ALA A 106 -5.68 7.12 -7.44
C ALA A 106 -6.74 6.67 -8.47
N ALA A 107 -6.32 6.00 -9.55
CA ALA A 107 -7.24 5.42 -10.54
C ALA A 107 -8.14 4.35 -9.91
N GLY A 108 -7.59 3.45 -9.11
CA GLY A 108 -8.36 2.44 -8.40
C GLY A 108 -9.39 3.04 -7.43
N ILE A 109 -9.01 4.09 -6.69
CA ILE A 109 -9.91 4.84 -5.80
C ILE A 109 -11.02 5.51 -6.62
N ALA A 110 -10.69 6.16 -7.73
CA ALA A 110 -11.67 6.83 -8.59
C ALA A 110 -12.74 5.86 -9.12
N VAL A 111 -12.32 4.67 -9.57
CA VAL A 111 -13.22 3.61 -10.04
C VAL A 111 -14.09 3.07 -8.90
N LEU A 112 -13.54 2.91 -7.72
CA LEU A 112 -14.21 2.29 -6.57
C LEU A 112 -15.13 3.28 -5.83
N THR A 113 -14.78 4.57 -5.80
CA THR A 113 -15.49 5.62 -5.02
C THR A 113 -17.01 5.64 -5.24
N PRO A 114 -17.55 5.55 -6.47
CA PRO A 114 -19.00 5.55 -6.67
C PRO A 114 -19.73 4.36 -6.03
N HIS A 115 -18.99 3.27 -5.77
CA HIS A 115 -19.51 2.01 -5.23
C HIS A 115 -19.32 1.90 -3.72
N VAL A 116 -18.33 2.63 -3.16
CA VAL A 116 -18.02 2.62 -1.73
C VAL A 116 -18.74 3.76 -1.04
N ARG A 117 -19.81 3.46 -0.31
CA ARG A 117 -20.49 4.42 0.55
C ARG A 117 -20.33 3.99 2.00
N ALA A 118 -19.74 4.85 2.80
CA ALA A 118 -19.67 4.63 4.23
C ALA A 118 -21.07 4.63 4.83
N ARG A 119 -21.51 3.47 5.32
CA ARG A 119 -22.85 3.35 5.95
C ARG A 119 -22.80 3.57 7.46
N SER A 120 -21.64 3.39 8.06
CA SER A 120 -21.44 3.60 9.48
C SER A 120 -20.03 4.05 9.80
N ARG A 121 -19.87 4.81 10.88
CA ARG A 121 -18.57 5.22 11.39
C ARG A 121 -17.70 4.02 11.73
N LEU A 122 -18.29 2.97 12.28
CA LEU A 122 -17.58 1.75 12.65
C LEU A 122 -16.93 1.08 11.43
N THR A 123 -17.66 0.99 10.31
CA THR A 123 -17.13 0.41 9.06
C THR A 123 -15.84 1.11 8.62
N TRP A 124 -15.80 2.44 8.70
CA TRP A 124 -14.62 3.21 8.32
C TRP A 124 -13.49 3.10 9.34
N ILE A 125 -13.81 3.04 10.63
CA ILE A 125 -12.78 2.80 11.66
C ILE A 125 -12.13 1.44 11.44
N VAL A 126 -12.91 0.39 11.22
CA VAL A 126 -12.40 -0.96 10.97
C VAL A 126 -11.61 -1.01 9.66
N ALA A 127 -12.10 -0.38 8.59
CA ALA A 127 -11.40 -0.33 7.32
C ALA A 127 -10.03 0.36 7.43
N ASN A 128 -9.97 1.47 8.18
CA ASN A 128 -8.69 2.14 8.46
C ASN A 128 -7.77 1.27 9.32
N ALA A 129 -8.29 0.63 10.37
CA ALA A 129 -7.48 -0.23 11.24
C ALA A 129 -6.86 -1.40 10.46
N VAL A 130 -7.63 -2.04 9.57
CA VAL A 130 -7.14 -3.09 8.68
C VAL A 130 -6.08 -2.55 7.73
N ALA A 131 -6.32 -1.41 7.09
CA ALA A 131 -5.39 -0.82 6.13
C ALA A 131 -4.08 -0.36 6.80
N VAL A 132 -4.16 0.28 7.97
CA VAL A 132 -2.98 0.68 8.77
C VAL A 132 -2.20 -0.55 9.21
N GLY A 133 -2.88 -1.57 9.75
CA GLY A 133 -2.23 -2.81 10.18
C GLY A 133 -1.52 -3.51 9.03
N TYR A 134 -2.16 -3.60 7.87
CA TYR A 134 -1.57 -4.20 6.68
C TYR A 134 -0.40 -3.39 6.14
N TRP A 135 -0.54 -2.06 6.06
CA TRP A 135 0.56 -1.16 5.66
C TRP A 135 1.74 -1.26 6.62
N ALA A 136 1.50 -1.22 7.92
CA ALA A 136 2.54 -1.37 8.93
C ALA A 136 3.25 -2.72 8.83
N ALA A 137 2.51 -3.81 8.67
CA ALA A 137 3.08 -5.14 8.45
C ALA A 137 3.92 -5.19 7.16
N HIS A 138 3.42 -4.61 6.07
CA HIS A 138 4.16 -4.51 4.81
C HIS A 138 5.48 -3.76 5.00
N VAL A 139 5.46 -2.59 5.64
CA VAL A 139 6.66 -1.79 5.90
C VAL A 139 7.63 -2.56 6.80
N VAL A 140 7.17 -3.18 7.88
CA VAL A 140 8.03 -3.93 8.81
C VAL A 140 8.64 -5.17 8.15
N VAL A 141 7.84 -5.95 7.41
CA VAL A 141 8.30 -7.19 6.78
C VAL A 141 9.19 -6.91 5.56
N LEU A 142 8.88 -5.89 4.78
CA LEU A 142 9.62 -5.56 3.57
C LEU A 142 10.74 -4.53 3.80
N THR A 143 10.89 -4.01 5.03
CA THR A 143 12.03 -3.18 5.38
C THR A 143 13.18 -4.09 5.81
N PRO A 144 14.21 -4.25 4.97
CA PRO A 144 15.31 -5.15 5.33
C PRO A 144 16.10 -4.62 6.55
N PRO A 145 16.72 -5.51 7.35
CA PRO A 145 17.51 -5.11 8.51
C PRO A 145 18.67 -4.16 8.18
N TRP A 146 19.16 -4.16 6.93
CA TRP A 146 20.23 -3.25 6.50
C TRP A 146 19.73 -1.85 6.13
N PHE A 147 18.41 -1.61 6.03
CA PHE A 147 17.80 -0.29 6.11
C PHE A 147 17.97 0.34 7.52
N ALA A 148 18.60 -0.37 8.44
CA ALA A 148 18.88 0.11 9.79
C ALA A 148 19.96 1.21 9.88
N PHE A 149 20.48 1.74 8.77
CA PHE A 149 21.22 3.00 8.80
C PHE A 149 20.28 4.11 9.26
N GLN A 150 20.71 4.88 10.25
CA GLN A 150 19.87 5.87 10.96
C GLN A 150 19.06 6.80 10.05
N GLY A 151 19.59 7.20 8.89
CA GLY A 151 18.88 8.05 7.92
C GLY A 151 17.69 7.38 7.23
N GLN A 152 17.69 6.08 7.10
CA GLN A 152 16.64 5.35 6.39
C GLN A 152 15.43 5.06 7.26
N LEU A 153 15.62 4.92 8.58
CA LEU A 153 14.49 4.82 9.52
C LEU A 153 13.64 6.09 9.53
N GLU A 154 14.27 7.26 9.38
CA GLU A 154 13.53 8.52 9.27
C GLU A 154 12.70 8.60 7.99
N VAL A 155 13.25 8.12 6.86
CA VAL A 155 12.54 8.06 5.58
C VAL A 155 11.30 7.15 5.69
N ILE A 156 11.44 6.00 6.31
CA ILE A 156 10.33 5.08 6.54
C ILE A 156 9.27 5.70 7.48
N ARG A 157 9.70 6.36 8.55
CA ARG A 157 8.80 7.09 9.45
C ARG A 157 8.03 8.19 8.72
N ALA A 158 8.73 8.97 7.88
CA ALA A 158 8.11 10.02 7.07
C ALA A 158 7.06 9.43 6.11
N ALA A 159 7.39 8.35 5.40
CA ALA A 159 6.47 7.65 4.52
C ALA A 159 5.25 7.10 5.28
N ALA A 160 5.47 6.51 6.45
CA ALA A 160 4.38 6.00 7.27
C ALA A 160 3.46 7.13 7.76
N LEU A 161 4.02 8.23 8.24
CA LEU A 161 3.25 9.40 8.69
C LEU A 161 2.48 10.05 7.53
N GLY A 162 3.11 10.18 6.36
CA GLY A 162 2.46 10.70 5.15
C GLY A 162 1.28 9.82 4.71
N ALA A 163 1.45 8.51 4.72
CA ALA A 163 0.39 7.55 4.42
C ALA A 163 -0.76 7.64 5.45
N LEU A 164 -0.44 7.72 6.74
CA LEU A 164 -1.44 7.88 7.80
C LEU A 164 -2.23 9.19 7.64
N ALA A 165 -1.55 10.31 7.37
CA ALA A 165 -2.20 11.60 7.14
C ALA A 165 -3.14 11.57 5.92
N ALA A 166 -2.69 11.01 4.80
CA ALA A 166 -3.50 10.85 3.60
C ALA A 166 -4.72 9.94 3.86
N GLY A 167 -4.52 8.81 4.53
CA GLY A 167 -5.60 7.91 4.92
C GLY A 167 -6.64 8.60 5.81
N ALA A 168 -6.21 9.41 6.78
CA ALA A 168 -7.10 10.18 7.64
C ALA A 168 -7.92 11.21 6.86
N LEU A 169 -7.30 11.93 5.92
CA LEU A 169 -7.98 12.92 5.07
C LEU A 169 -9.03 12.26 4.17
N VAL A 170 -8.67 11.17 3.48
CA VAL A 170 -9.60 10.44 2.61
C VAL A 170 -10.73 9.81 3.43
N SER A 171 -10.42 9.26 4.59
CA SER A 171 -11.42 8.71 5.50
C SER A 171 -12.42 9.80 5.97
N ALA A 172 -11.93 10.99 6.30
CA ALA A 172 -12.77 12.13 6.67
C ALA A 172 -13.64 12.60 5.49
N PHE A 173 -13.12 12.58 4.27
CA PHE A 173 -13.87 12.89 3.05
C PHE A 173 -15.02 11.90 2.84
N PHE A 174 -14.74 10.61 2.86
CA PHE A 174 -15.77 9.58 2.72
C PHE A 174 -16.81 9.64 3.85
N TRP A 175 -16.40 9.96 5.07
CA TRP A 175 -17.31 10.16 6.18
C TRP A 175 -18.29 11.33 5.95
N ARG A 176 -17.80 12.45 5.43
CA ARG A 176 -18.63 13.63 5.15
C ARG A 176 -19.59 13.44 4.00
N THR A 177 -19.20 12.66 2.99
CA THR A 177 -20.01 12.40 1.78
C THR A 177 -21.01 11.25 1.97
N ALA A 178 -20.93 10.52 3.09
CA ALA A 178 -21.88 9.47 3.40
C ALA A 178 -23.30 10.06 3.54
N PRO A 179 -24.33 9.52 2.87
CA PRO A 179 -25.69 9.99 3.04
C PRO A 179 -26.12 9.78 4.50
N ARG A 180 -26.46 10.88 5.16
CA ARG A 180 -27.06 10.81 6.52
C ARG A 180 -28.36 10.02 6.41
N ARG A 181 -28.52 8.98 7.21
CA ARG A 181 -29.81 8.33 7.37
C ARG A 181 -30.75 9.38 8.00
N ARG A 182 -31.78 9.74 7.26
CA ARG A 182 -32.97 10.38 7.84
C ARG A 182 -33.77 9.32 8.53
#